data_d63f6724b3152dec55595bad5cd98751
#
_entry.id   d63f6724b3152dec55595bad5cd98751
#
_cell.length_a   1.000
_cell.length_b   1.000
_cell.length_c   1.000
_cell.angle_alpha   90.00
_cell.angle_beta   90.00
_cell.angle_gamma   90.00
#
_symmetry.space_group_name_H-M   'P 1'
#
loop_
_entity.id
_entity.type
_entity.pdbx_description
1 polymer ?
#
loop_
_entity_poly.entity_id
_entity_poly.type
_entity_poly.pdbx_seq_one_letter_code
_entity_poly.pdbx_strand_id
1 'polypeptide(L)'
;MINWEEFDHIHVIKKLREVLNSWWNIDIVFTDEQGMLKGLDGNKLPFSNPGTAFLMSKESCRESLASEVTKSIEDLRRSDNHYSIRKWNSVGFDMGVFPIAIENDFVGTVVAIGFLKDNEQGQSLSQRMTEIKERLAAFGANSELIEKSIVKIKNLDTQEREHFCDIVDLVAKEVVTLHLEISSRENRIIELNKELGSRYKYDNMIGKSKSMQSLYALLDKIKGADSTVLIQGDNGTGKELIAKSIHYNSLRKDKAFVIQNCSAFNDNLLESELFGHIKGSFTGALKDKKGLFEMADKGTFFLDEIGDTSPQMQVKLLRVLQEGTFTPVGGIETRKVDVRIIAATNKNLREMVEQGTFREDLYYRLNVINLRVPSLRERKEDIPLLAEYFLNKASETNHVARKSLTK
;
A
#
# COMPACT_ATOMS: atom_id res chain seq x y z
N MET A 1 0.25 11.37 9.30
CA MET A 1 -0.81 12.21 8.68
C MET A 1 -1.63 11.28 7.79
N ILE A 2 -2.94 11.22 7.98
CA ILE A 2 -3.82 10.30 7.23
C ILE A 2 -3.92 10.79 5.79
N ASN A 3 -3.71 9.90 4.83
CA ASN A 3 -3.97 10.19 3.42
C ASN A 3 -5.45 9.93 3.11
N TRP A 4 -6.27 10.97 3.21
CA TRP A 4 -7.72 10.91 3.01
C TRP A 4 -8.13 10.54 1.58
N GLU A 5 -7.26 10.73 0.58
CA GLU A 5 -7.53 10.34 -0.82
C GLU A 5 -7.56 8.81 -1.00
N GLU A 6 -6.79 8.09 -0.19
CA GLU A 6 -6.78 6.62 -0.21
C GLU A 6 -8.05 6.03 0.38
N PHE A 7 -8.75 6.73 1.28
CA PHE A 7 -9.98 6.25 1.92
C PHE A 7 -11.10 5.97 0.92
N ASP A 8 -11.25 6.78 -0.11
CA ASP A 8 -12.27 6.57 -1.14
C ASP A 8 -12.05 5.30 -1.98
N HIS A 9 -10.84 4.78 -1.99
CA HIS A 9 -10.49 3.53 -2.68
C HIS A 9 -10.63 2.28 -1.82
N ILE A 10 -10.84 2.42 -0.50
CA ILE A 10 -11.00 1.28 0.41
C ILE A 10 -12.33 0.58 0.12
N HIS A 11 -12.26 -0.72 -0.19
CA HIS A 11 -13.43 -1.52 -0.56
C HIS A 11 -14.56 -1.47 0.48
N VAL A 12 -14.23 -1.46 1.77
CA VAL A 12 -15.21 -1.39 2.88
C VAL A 12 -15.97 -0.06 2.86
N ILE A 13 -15.31 1.06 2.59
CA ILE A 13 -15.96 2.38 2.50
C ILE A 13 -16.90 2.45 1.30
N LYS A 14 -16.48 1.94 0.14
CA LYS A 14 -17.36 1.82 -1.03
C LYS A 14 -18.60 0.99 -0.72
N LYS A 15 -18.39 -0.15 -0.02
CA LYS A 15 -19.50 -1.03 0.36
C LYS A 15 -20.43 -0.39 1.38
N LEU A 16 -19.89 0.34 2.36
CA LEU A 16 -20.69 1.12 3.30
C LEU A 16 -21.57 2.15 2.57
N ARG A 17 -20.99 2.94 1.66
CA ARG A 17 -21.75 3.89 0.84
C ARG A 17 -22.87 3.20 0.07
N GLU A 18 -22.60 2.06 -0.58
CA GLU A 18 -23.61 1.27 -1.29
C GLU A 18 -24.74 0.82 -0.36
N VAL A 19 -24.43 0.33 0.84
CA VAL A 19 -25.41 -0.14 1.82
C VAL A 19 -26.26 1.02 2.34
N LEU A 20 -25.65 2.09 2.83
CA LEU A 20 -26.36 3.26 3.35
C LEU A 20 -27.27 3.89 2.29
N ASN A 21 -26.76 3.91 1.06
CA ASN A 21 -27.48 4.42 -0.08
C ASN A 21 -28.68 3.52 -0.48
N SER A 22 -28.46 2.20 -0.59
CA SER A 22 -29.52 1.27 -0.99
C SER A 22 -30.62 1.12 0.06
N TRP A 23 -30.29 1.21 1.35
CA TRP A 23 -31.25 1.00 2.44
C TRP A 23 -31.96 2.27 2.89
N TRP A 24 -31.22 3.39 2.93
CA TRP A 24 -31.75 4.63 3.52
C TRP A 24 -31.59 5.88 2.65
N ASN A 25 -31.00 5.80 1.45
CA ASN A 25 -30.63 6.95 0.61
C ASN A 25 -29.79 8.01 1.35
N ILE A 26 -28.94 7.57 2.29
CA ILE A 26 -28.08 8.44 3.07
C ILE A 26 -26.70 8.49 2.42
N ASP A 27 -26.17 9.69 2.25
CA ASP A 27 -24.84 9.95 1.74
C ASP A 27 -23.85 10.18 2.87
N ILE A 28 -22.59 9.74 2.70
CA ILE A 28 -21.53 9.98 3.67
C ILE A 28 -20.37 10.75 3.05
N VAL A 29 -19.79 11.65 3.86
CA VAL A 29 -18.56 12.38 3.55
C VAL A 29 -17.59 12.28 4.74
N PHE A 30 -16.30 12.52 4.48
CA PHE A 30 -15.26 12.50 5.51
C PHE A 30 -14.75 13.89 5.78
N THR A 31 -14.31 14.14 7.03
CA THR A 31 -13.62 15.38 7.39
C THR A 31 -12.31 15.05 8.12
N ASP A 32 -11.38 15.99 8.08
CA ASP A 32 -10.18 15.93 8.93
C ASP A 32 -10.45 16.41 10.37
N GLU A 33 -9.38 16.52 11.15
CA GLU A 33 -9.39 17.00 12.55
C GLU A 33 -9.97 18.41 12.73
N GLN A 34 -9.95 19.21 11.66
CA GLN A 34 -10.41 20.60 11.63
C GLN A 34 -11.85 20.69 11.09
N GLY A 35 -12.48 19.58 10.75
CA GLY A 35 -13.82 19.53 10.15
C GLY A 35 -13.86 19.87 8.67
N MET A 36 -12.71 19.95 8.00
CA MET A 36 -12.63 20.21 6.57
C MET A 36 -12.98 18.96 5.76
N LEU A 37 -13.91 19.10 4.81
CA LEU A 37 -14.38 18.00 3.96
C LEU A 37 -13.27 17.46 3.09
N LYS A 38 -13.20 16.12 2.97
CA LYS A 38 -12.21 15.37 2.19
C LYS A 38 -12.89 14.46 1.17
N GLY A 39 -12.15 14.11 0.11
CA GLY A 39 -12.65 13.20 -0.93
C GLY A 39 -13.73 13.80 -1.85
N LEU A 40 -13.81 15.13 -1.95
CA LEU A 40 -14.73 15.83 -2.84
C LEU A 40 -14.06 16.34 -4.14
N ASP A 41 -12.80 15.98 -4.36
CA ASP A 41 -12.02 16.40 -5.52
C ASP A 41 -12.31 15.46 -6.71
N GLY A 42 -13.18 15.91 -7.61
CA GLY A 42 -13.44 15.20 -8.87
C GLY A 42 -14.79 15.48 -9.48
N ASN A 43 -14.91 15.31 -10.80
CA ASN A 43 -16.11 15.59 -11.60
C ASN A 43 -17.33 14.66 -11.33
N LYS A 44 -17.24 13.74 -10.35
CA LYS A 44 -18.35 12.89 -9.91
C LYS A 44 -18.39 12.84 -8.39
N LEU A 45 -19.21 13.70 -7.83
CA LEU A 45 -19.58 13.58 -6.42
C LEU A 45 -20.35 12.28 -6.22
N PRO A 46 -19.97 11.40 -5.28
CA PRO A 46 -20.56 10.06 -5.11
C PRO A 46 -21.90 10.12 -4.34
N PHE A 47 -22.72 11.12 -4.60
CA PHE A 47 -23.99 11.32 -3.89
C PHE A 47 -25.15 10.71 -4.68
N SER A 48 -26.02 10.02 -3.97
CA SER A 48 -27.20 9.36 -4.51
C SER A 48 -28.43 10.24 -4.52
N ASN A 49 -28.52 11.16 -3.54
CA ASN A 49 -29.57 12.15 -3.51
C ASN A 49 -29.16 13.36 -4.37
N PRO A 50 -29.96 13.70 -5.42
CA PRO A 50 -29.62 14.83 -6.27
C PRO A 50 -29.54 16.18 -5.54
N GLY A 51 -30.31 16.36 -4.45
CA GLY A 51 -30.25 17.54 -3.60
C GLY A 51 -28.94 17.63 -2.84
N THR A 52 -28.48 16.53 -2.26
CA THR A 52 -27.18 16.47 -1.59
C THR A 52 -26.06 16.75 -2.57
N ALA A 53 -26.08 16.14 -3.76
CA ALA A 53 -25.10 16.39 -4.81
C ALA A 53 -25.06 17.87 -5.22
N PHE A 54 -26.24 18.49 -5.42
CA PHE A 54 -26.36 19.91 -5.75
C PHE A 54 -25.79 20.80 -4.65
N LEU A 55 -26.15 20.55 -3.39
CA LEU A 55 -25.65 21.34 -2.25
C LEU A 55 -24.14 21.21 -2.10
N MET A 56 -23.59 20.00 -2.23
CA MET A 56 -22.15 19.75 -2.15
C MET A 56 -21.35 20.36 -3.33
N SER A 57 -22.00 20.69 -4.44
CA SER A 57 -21.38 21.46 -5.52
C SER A 57 -21.17 22.94 -5.18
N LYS A 58 -21.88 23.47 -4.16
CA LYS A 58 -21.80 24.86 -3.71
C LYS A 58 -20.79 25.03 -2.58
N GLU A 59 -19.86 25.96 -2.74
CA GLU A 59 -18.82 26.23 -1.72
C GLU A 59 -19.43 26.70 -0.39
N SER A 60 -20.40 27.62 -0.44
CA SER A 60 -21.10 28.12 0.76
C SER A 60 -21.81 27.02 1.56
N CYS A 61 -22.33 25.97 0.88
CA CYS A 61 -22.95 24.83 1.56
C CYS A 61 -21.88 23.93 2.23
N ARG A 62 -20.74 23.71 1.57
CA ARG A 62 -19.62 22.97 2.15
C ARG A 62 -19.04 23.66 3.38
N GLU A 63 -18.84 24.97 3.34
CA GLU A 63 -18.40 25.78 4.48
C GLU A 63 -19.40 25.74 5.64
N SER A 64 -20.69 25.85 5.32
CA SER A 64 -21.75 25.72 6.32
C SER A 64 -21.77 24.35 6.97
N LEU A 65 -21.63 23.27 6.20
CA LEU A 65 -21.53 21.90 6.72
C LEU A 65 -20.31 21.74 7.63
N ALA A 66 -19.14 22.21 7.18
CA ALA A 66 -17.91 22.15 7.95
C ALA A 66 -18.06 22.88 9.30
N SER A 67 -18.70 24.05 9.32
CA SER A 67 -18.98 24.79 10.56
C SER A 67 -19.87 24.00 11.52
N GLU A 68 -20.94 23.35 11.04
CA GLU A 68 -21.82 22.55 11.89
C GLU A 68 -21.13 21.26 12.36
N VAL A 69 -20.27 20.65 11.54
CA VAL A 69 -19.43 19.51 11.94
C VAL A 69 -18.47 19.91 13.05
N THR A 70 -17.79 21.05 12.92
CA THR A 70 -16.87 21.55 13.96
C THR A 70 -17.59 21.74 15.30
N LYS A 71 -18.77 22.31 15.31
CA LYS A 71 -19.59 22.43 16.53
C LYS A 71 -19.96 21.07 17.11
N SER A 72 -20.28 20.10 16.25
CA SER A 72 -20.60 18.74 16.69
C SER A 72 -19.39 18.04 17.32
N ILE A 73 -18.19 18.25 16.77
CA ILE A 73 -16.93 17.74 17.32
C ILE A 73 -16.65 18.33 18.71
N GLU A 74 -16.86 19.65 18.89
CA GLU A 74 -16.69 20.30 20.18
C GLU A 74 -17.64 19.74 21.25
N ASP A 75 -18.90 19.49 20.88
CA ASP A 75 -19.88 18.91 21.79
C ASP A 75 -19.57 17.46 22.12
N LEU A 76 -19.13 16.66 21.15
CA LEU A 76 -18.70 15.28 21.35
C LEU A 76 -17.49 15.18 22.27
N ARG A 77 -16.54 16.11 22.18
CA ARG A 77 -15.38 16.18 23.09
C ARG A 77 -15.75 16.49 24.55
N ARG A 78 -16.92 17.08 24.76
CA ARG A 78 -17.44 17.45 26.11
C ARG A 78 -18.43 16.41 26.66
N SER A 79 -18.84 15.46 25.90
CA SER A 79 -19.82 14.42 26.26
C SER A 79 -19.24 13.03 26.03
N ASP A 80 -19.76 12.03 26.76
CA ASP A 80 -19.41 10.60 26.55
C ASP A 80 -20.15 9.98 25.35
N ASN A 81 -20.77 10.78 24.49
CA ASN A 81 -21.53 10.27 23.36
C ASN A 81 -20.60 9.82 22.24
N HIS A 82 -20.92 8.68 21.64
CA HIS A 82 -20.15 8.10 20.53
C HIS A 82 -20.41 8.80 19.20
N TYR A 83 -21.53 9.47 19.02
CA TYR A 83 -21.91 10.23 17.83
C TYR A 83 -22.87 11.37 18.16
N SER A 84 -23.05 12.32 17.22
CA SER A 84 -23.99 13.42 17.34
C SER A 84 -24.92 13.48 16.11
N ILE A 85 -26.24 13.57 16.35
CA ILE A 85 -27.21 13.85 15.27
C ILE A 85 -27.82 15.23 15.53
N ARG A 86 -27.69 16.11 14.55
CA ARG A 86 -28.24 17.47 14.62
C ARG A 86 -28.74 17.94 13.27
N LYS A 87 -29.53 19.00 13.29
CA LYS A 87 -30.03 19.66 12.08
C LYS A 87 -28.90 20.45 11.42
N TRP A 88 -28.70 20.25 10.12
CA TRP A 88 -27.90 21.15 9.29
C TRP A 88 -28.72 22.41 8.99
N ASN A 89 -28.52 23.45 9.79
CA ASN A 89 -29.37 24.61 9.84
C ASN A 89 -29.55 25.36 8.51
N SER A 90 -28.54 25.41 7.67
CA SER A 90 -28.61 26.11 6.37
C SER A 90 -29.54 25.44 5.37
N VAL A 91 -29.72 24.12 5.46
CA VAL A 91 -30.43 23.32 4.47
C VAL A 91 -31.69 22.69 5.02
N GLY A 92 -31.73 22.34 6.30
CA GLY A 92 -32.86 21.71 6.97
C GLY A 92 -32.81 20.19 7.05
N PHE A 93 -31.83 19.53 6.44
CA PHE A 93 -31.55 18.11 6.65
C PHE A 93 -31.03 17.86 8.05
N ASP A 94 -31.16 16.64 8.54
CA ASP A 94 -30.37 16.17 9.67
C ASP A 94 -29.04 15.63 9.16
N MET A 95 -28.04 15.71 10.01
CA MET A 95 -26.72 15.17 9.79
C MET A 95 -26.26 14.35 11.02
N GLY A 96 -25.63 13.22 10.78
CA GLY A 96 -24.95 12.41 11.78
C GLY A 96 -23.46 12.62 11.71
N VAL A 97 -22.81 12.91 12.83
CA VAL A 97 -21.35 13.08 12.94
C VAL A 97 -20.79 11.98 13.82
N PHE A 98 -19.92 11.16 13.25
CA PHE A 98 -19.32 9.98 13.88
C PHE A 98 -17.81 10.23 13.97
N PRO A 99 -17.24 10.39 15.17
CA PRO A 99 -15.83 10.68 15.33
C PRO A 99 -14.98 9.46 14.99
N ILE A 100 -13.85 9.74 14.40
CA ILE A 100 -12.79 8.79 14.14
C ILE A 100 -11.66 9.11 15.11
N ALA A 101 -11.38 8.22 16.04
CA ALA A 101 -10.31 8.37 17.01
C ALA A 101 -9.39 7.16 17.03
N ILE A 102 -8.10 7.40 17.30
CA ILE A 102 -7.03 6.44 17.34
C ILE A 102 -6.35 6.55 18.69
N GLU A 103 -6.33 5.50 19.50
CA GLU A 103 -5.66 5.48 20.81
C GLU A 103 -5.98 6.72 21.66
N ASN A 104 -7.18 7.31 21.52
CA ASN A 104 -7.68 8.57 22.08
C ASN A 104 -7.33 9.86 21.31
N ASP A 105 -6.57 9.81 20.23
CA ASP A 105 -6.34 10.97 19.37
C ASP A 105 -7.46 11.08 18.32
N PHE A 106 -8.15 12.21 18.32
CA PHE A 106 -9.18 12.51 17.33
C PHE A 106 -8.52 12.81 15.97
N VAL A 107 -8.96 12.10 14.92
CA VAL A 107 -8.34 12.14 13.60
C VAL A 107 -9.25 12.78 12.55
N GLY A 108 -10.56 12.70 12.74
CA GLY A 108 -11.54 13.23 11.80
C GLY A 108 -12.94 12.68 12.06
N THR A 109 -13.87 12.84 11.10
CA THR A 109 -15.23 12.32 11.23
C THR A 109 -15.75 11.68 9.95
N VAL A 110 -16.67 10.72 10.12
CA VAL A 110 -17.65 10.35 9.11
C VAL A 110 -18.88 11.21 9.32
N VAL A 111 -19.33 11.91 8.29
CA VAL A 111 -20.54 12.73 8.31
C VAL A 111 -21.57 12.13 7.39
N ALA A 112 -22.71 11.73 7.94
CA ALA A 112 -23.86 11.23 7.20
C ALA A 112 -24.86 12.37 6.98
N ILE A 113 -25.36 12.54 5.76
CA ILE A 113 -26.24 13.63 5.36
C ILE A 113 -27.38 13.14 4.45
N GLY A 114 -28.44 13.94 4.33
CA GLY A 114 -29.53 13.66 3.39
C GLY A 114 -30.72 12.88 3.97
N PHE A 115 -30.87 12.87 5.29
CA PHE A 115 -31.98 12.23 6.00
C PHE A 115 -32.71 13.19 6.96
N LEU A 116 -33.82 12.72 7.49
CA LEU A 116 -34.55 13.35 8.59
C LEU A 116 -34.71 12.34 9.73
N LYS A 117 -34.59 12.79 10.97
CA LYS A 117 -34.99 12.01 12.15
C LYS A 117 -36.42 12.35 12.57
N ASP A 118 -37.12 11.41 13.11
CA ASP A 118 -38.41 11.65 13.75
C ASP A 118 -38.28 12.72 14.85
N ASN A 119 -39.19 13.68 14.82
CA ASN A 119 -39.04 14.88 15.62
C ASN A 119 -39.74 14.77 16.96
N GLU A 120 -38.99 14.85 18.04
CA GLU A 120 -39.52 14.96 19.41
C GLU A 120 -40.08 16.36 19.74
N GLN A 121 -39.91 17.38 18.86
CA GLN A 121 -40.21 18.79 19.12
C GLN A 121 -41.44 19.33 18.42
N GLY A 122 -42.33 18.48 17.89
CA GLY A 122 -43.66 18.93 17.43
C GLY A 122 -43.77 19.54 16.03
N GLN A 123 -42.70 19.61 15.23
CA GLN A 123 -42.81 19.95 13.81
C GLN A 123 -43.26 18.75 12.97
N SER A 124 -44.28 18.88 12.15
CA SER A 124 -44.71 17.81 11.25
C SER A 124 -43.64 17.54 10.16
N LEU A 125 -43.54 16.26 9.70
CA LEU A 125 -42.67 15.90 8.57
C LEU A 125 -42.94 16.78 7.33
N SER A 126 -44.23 17.09 7.08
CA SER A 126 -44.68 18.00 6.02
C SER A 126 -44.06 19.39 6.10
N GLN A 127 -43.98 19.95 7.31
CA GLN A 127 -43.38 21.28 7.53
C GLN A 127 -41.90 21.26 7.26
N ARG A 128 -41.20 20.23 7.73
CA ARG A 128 -39.75 20.06 7.49
C ARG A 128 -39.44 19.88 5.99
N MET A 129 -40.25 19.10 5.29
CA MET A 129 -40.14 18.91 3.82
C MET A 129 -40.35 20.25 3.08
N THR A 130 -41.32 21.08 3.52
CA THR A 130 -41.53 22.42 2.95
C THR A 130 -40.34 23.33 3.18
N GLU A 131 -39.79 23.35 4.39
CA GLU A 131 -38.61 24.14 4.70
C GLU A 131 -37.42 23.74 3.78
N ILE A 132 -37.18 22.44 3.57
CA ILE A 132 -36.10 21.95 2.69
C ILE A 132 -36.35 22.40 1.25
N LYS A 133 -37.59 22.34 0.73
CA LYS A 133 -37.93 22.83 -0.62
C LYS A 133 -37.60 24.30 -0.80
N GLU A 134 -38.00 25.13 0.14
CA GLU A 134 -37.76 26.59 0.13
C GLU A 134 -36.24 26.88 0.14
N ARG A 135 -35.49 26.16 0.96
CA ARG A 135 -34.04 26.35 1.06
C ARG A 135 -33.31 25.86 -0.19
N LEU A 136 -33.67 24.72 -0.76
CA LEU A 136 -33.12 24.24 -2.05
C LEU A 136 -33.37 25.26 -3.17
N ALA A 137 -34.59 25.83 -3.22
CA ALA A 137 -34.94 26.89 -4.16
C ALA A 137 -34.10 28.15 -3.95
N ALA A 138 -33.85 28.54 -2.68
CA ALA A 138 -33.00 29.69 -2.34
C ALA A 138 -31.56 29.52 -2.79
N PHE A 139 -31.03 28.28 -2.80
CA PHE A 139 -29.73 27.95 -3.37
C PHE A 139 -29.70 27.86 -4.90
N GLY A 140 -30.84 28.05 -5.56
CA GLY A 140 -30.99 28.05 -7.03
C GLY A 140 -31.27 26.69 -7.64
N ALA A 141 -31.80 25.73 -6.87
CA ALA A 141 -32.29 24.47 -7.40
C ALA A 141 -33.60 24.67 -8.25
N ASN A 142 -33.69 24.00 -9.39
CA ASN A 142 -34.94 24.03 -10.17
C ASN A 142 -35.99 23.06 -9.59
N SER A 143 -37.25 23.24 -9.98
CA SER A 143 -38.38 22.46 -9.48
C SER A 143 -38.18 20.94 -9.66
N GLU A 144 -37.66 20.51 -10.80
CA GLU A 144 -37.41 19.10 -11.10
C GLU A 144 -36.40 18.48 -10.17
N LEU A 145 -35.30 19.20 -9.89
CA LEU A 145 -34.27 18.77 -8.94
C LEU A 145 -34.84 18.66 -7.52
N ILE A 146 -35.64 19.66 -7.10
CA ILE A 146 -36.26 19.70 -5.78
C ILE A 146 -37.20 18.49 -5.61
N GLU A 147 -38.07 18.20 -6.57
CA GLU A 147 -38.97 17.05 -6.49
C GLU A 147 -38.22 15.73 -6.42
N LYS A 148 -37.25 15.52 -7.30
CA LYS A 148 -36.38 14.31 -7.26
C LYS A 148 -35.62 14.16 -5.94
N SER A 149 -35.24 15.26 -5.33
CA SER A 149 -34.51 15.26 -4.06
C SER A 149 -35.40 14.88 -2.88
N ILE A 150 -36.59 15.50 -2.81
CA ILE A 150 -37.54 15.27 -1.71
C ILE A 150 -38.02 13.82 -1.66
N VAL A 151 -38.31 13.19 -2.81
CA VAL A 151 -38.73 11.79 -2.87
C VAL A 151 -37.67 10.83 -2.30
N LYS A 152 -36.41 11.21 -2.36
CA LYS A 152 -35.31 10.38 -1.87
C LYS A 152 -34.95 10.61 -0.40
N ILE A 153 -35.50 11.62 0.26
CA ILE A 153 -35.25 11.89 1.67
C ILE A 153 -35.89 10.79 2.52
N LYS A 154 -35.11 10.09 3.24
CA LYS A 154 -35.60 9.09 4.21
C LYS A 154 -35.83 9.75 5.56
N ASN A 155 -37.03 9.51 6.13
CA ASN A 155 -37.30 9.78 7.53
C ASN A 155 -36.95 8.54 8.34
N LEU A 156 -36.02 8.63 9.26
CA LEU A 156 -35.59 7.53 10.12
C LEU A 156 -36.42 7.53 11.40
N ASP A 157 -37.12 6.43 11.64
CA ASP A 157 -37.72 6.17 12.96
C ASP A 157 -36.62 5.89 14.01
N THR A 158 -37.02 5.74 15.27
CA THR A 158 -36.07 5.53 16.37
C THR A 158 -35.24 4.28 16.19
N GLN A 159 -35.83 3.17 15.75
CA GLN A 159 -35.13 1.89 15.58
C GLN A 159 -34.22 1.91 14.33
N GLU A 160 -34.69 2.44 13.21
CA GLU A 160 -33.88 2.62 11.99
C GLU A 160 -32.67 3.52 12.28
N ARG A 161 -32.87 4.59 13.06
CA ARG A 161 -31.81 5.52 13.46
C ARG A 161 -30.73 4.83 14.32
N GLU A 162 -31.12 4.03 15.31
CA GLU A 162 -30.18 3.27 16.12
C GLU A 162 -29.35 2.31 15.26
N HIS A 163 -29.98 1.50 14.45
CA HIS A 163 -29.29 0.57 13.55
C HIS A 163 -28.36 1.29 12.57
N PHE A 164 -28.81 2.43 12.02
CA PHE A 164 -27.98 3.25 11.15
C PHE A 164 -26.73 3.79 11.87
N CYS A 165 -26.91 4.32 13.08
CA CYS A 165 -25.82 4.85 13.88
C CYS A 165 -24.81 3.77 14.25
N ASP A 166 -25.28 2.58 14.66
CA ASP A 166 -24.42 1.44 15.02
C ASP A 166 -23.57 0.97 13.84
N ILE A 167 -24.17 0.91 12.64
CA ILE A 167 -23.44 0.49 11.43
C ILE A 167 -22.37 1.54 11.07
N VAL A 168 -22.70 2.83 11.11
CA VAL A 168 -21.73 3.88 10.75
C VAL A 168 -20.62 3.98 11.79
N ASP A 169 -20.93 3.89 13.08
CA ASP A 169 -19.95 3.90 14.16
C ASP A 169 -19.01 2.69 14.10
N LEU A 170 -19.56 1.49 13.87
CA LEU A 170 -18.76 0.28 13.69
C LEU A 170 -17.77 0.42 12.53
N VAL A 171 -18.25 0.87 11.37
CA VAL A 171 -17.36 1.02 10.21
C VAL A 171 -16.35 2.15 10.40
N ALA A 172 -16.75 3.26 11.03
CA ALA A 172 -15.81 4.33 11.36
C ALA A 172 -14.65 3.83 12.22
N LYS A 173 -14.93 3.00 13.23
CA LYS A 173 -13.92 2.39 14.11
C LYS A 173 -13.06 1.35 13.39
N GLU A 174 -13.68 0.39 12.70
CA GLU A 174 -12.96 -0.70 12.01
C GLU A 174 -12.07 -0.21 10.86
N VAL A 175 -12.57 0.73 10.03
CA VAL A 175 -11.80 1.27 8.91
C VAL A 175 -10.56 2.00 9.41
N VAL A 176 -10.69 2.70 10.52
CA VAL A 176 -9.57 3.42 11.13
C VAL A 176 -8.54 2.46 11.70
N THR A 177 -8.97 1.44 12.42
CA THR A 177 -8.08 0.42 12.99
C THR A 177 -7.29 -0.28 11.89
N LEU A 178 -7.96 -0.69 10.80
CA LEU A 178 -7.31 -1.32 9.65
C LEU A 178 -6.29 -0.39 8.96
N HIS A 179 -6.66 0.88 8.75
CA HIS A 179 -5.75 1.85 8.12
C HIS A 179 -4.50 2.09 8.98
N LEU A 180 -4.66 2.11 10.29
CA LEU A 180 -3.56 2.26 11.21
C LEU A 180 -2.63 1.06 11.26
N GLU A 181 -3.20 -0.14 11.26
CA GLU A 181 -2.38 -1.34 11.17
C GLU A 181 -1.53 -1.32 9.88
N ILE A 182 -2.11 -0.91 8.75
CA ILE A 182 -1.40 -0.78 7.48
C ILE A 182 -0.31 0.29 7.59
N SER A 183 -0.64 1.51 8.05
CA SER A 183 0.32 2.61 8.21
C SER A 183 1.42 2.29 9.23
N SER A 184 1.09 1.62 10.33
CA SER A 184 2.07 1.18 11.31
C SER A 184 3.03 0.14 10.73
N ARG A 185 2.51 -0.81 9.95
CA ARG A 185 3.35 -1.80 9.24
C ARG A 185 4.26 -1.15 8.20
N GLU A 186 3.75 -0.20 7.42
CA GLU A 186 4.54 0.55 6.44
C GLU A 186 5.63 1.39 7.11
N ASN A 187 5.31 2.12 8.16
CA ASN A 187 6.29 2.88 8.93
C ASN A 187 7.36 1.96 9.56
N ARG A 188 6.95 0.80 10.06
CA ARG A 188 7.89 -0.20 10.59
C ARG A 188 8.81 -0.74 9.51
N ILE A 189 8.29 -0.97 8.30
CA ILE A 189 9.11 -1.36 7.14
C ILE A 189 10.11 -0.26 6.78
N ILE A 190 9.69 1.01 6.77
CA ILE A 190 10.56 2.15 6.48
C ILE A 190 11.68 2.28 7.54
N GLU A 191 11.35 2.14 8.83
CA GLU A 191 12.34 2.15 9.91
C GLU A 191 13.34 1.00 9.78
N LEU A 192 12.83 -0.22 9.58
CA LEU A 192 13.68 -1.39 9.36
C LEU A 192 14.56 -1.22 8.13
N ASN A 193 14.04 -0.65 7.04
CA ASN A 193 14.82 -0.37 5.85
C ASN A 193 15.89 0.71 6.10
N LYS A 194 15.62 1.73 6.91
CA LYS A 194 16.64 2.73 7.32
C LYS A 194 17.74 2.10 8.17
N GLU A 195 17.39 1.25 9.12
CA GLU A 195 18.38 0.49 9.93
C GLU A 195 19.21 -0.43 9.04
N LEU A 196 18.58 -1.16 8.11
CA LEU A 196 19.27 -2.01 7.14
C LEU A 196 20.15 -1.18 6.21
N GLY A 197 19.69 -0.03 5.74
CA GLY A 197 20.47 0.87 4.89
C GLY A 197 21.77 1.34 5.54
N SER A 198 21.75 1.56 6.86
CA SER A 198 22.98 1.90 7.62
C SER A 198 23.97 0.74 7.69
N ARG A 199 23.48 -0.52 7.63
CA ARG A 199 24.31 -1.74 7.68
C ARG A 199 24.87 -2.13 6.32
N TYR A 200 24.28 -1.68 5.21
CA TYR A 200 24.67 -2.06 3.84
C TYR A 200 25.31 -0.92 3.04
N LYS A 201 25.90 0.08 3.72
CA LYS A 201 26.84 0.99 3.07
C LYS A 201 28.04 0.20 2.55
N TYR A 202 28.68 0.68 1.49
CA TYR A 202 29.87 0.01 0.93
C TYR A 202 30.97 -0.19 1.95
N ASP A 203 31.04 0.64 3.00
CA ASP A 203 31.97 0.53 4.12
C ASP A 203 31.85 -0.80 4.89
N ASN A 204 30.73 -1.49 4.79
CA ASN A 204 30.50 -2.79 5.40
C ASN A 204 30.89 -3.97 4.49
N MET A 205 31.20 -3.71 3.23
CA MET A 205 31.77 -4.71 2.34
C MET A 205 33.29 -4.73 2.51
N ILE A 206 33.81 -5.87 2.99
CA ILE A 206 35.20 -5.99 3.35
C ILE A 206 36.05 -6.41 2.16
N GLY A 207 36.99 -5.55 1.77
CA GLY A 207 37.94 -5.79 0.69
C GLY A 207 38.71 -4.54 0.31
N LYS A 208 40.02 -4.66 0.18
CA LYS A 208 40.96 -3.62 -0.23
C LYS A 208 41.64 -3.93 -1.55
N SER A 209 41.45 -5.12 -2.10
CA SER A 209 42.01 -5.55 -3.37
C SER A 209 41.57 -4.67 -4.53
N LYS A 210 42.38 -4.57 -5.56
CA LYS A 210 42.04 -3.78 -6.79
C LYS A 210 40.74 -4.24 -7.42
N SER A 211 40.46 -5.55 -7.42
CA SER A 211 39.23 -6.11 -7.95
C SER A 211 37.98 -5.62 -7.16
N MET A 212 38.05 -5.57 -5.82
CA MET A 212 37.00 -5.04 -4.97
C MET A 212 36.83 -3.52 -5.14
N GLN A 213 37.92 -2.77 -5.23
CA GLN A 213 37.84 -1.32 -5.49
C GLN A 213 37.19 -1.00 -6.83
N SER A 214 37.48 -1.78 -7.87
CA SER A 214 36.81 -1.65 -9.18
C SER A 214 35.30 -1.95 -9.07
N LEU A 215 34.92 -2.96 -8.29
CA LEU A 215 33.52 -3.30 -8.01
C LEU A 215 32.82 -2.15 -7.28
N TYR A 216 33.42 -1.57 -6.23
CA TYR A 216 32.84 -0.43 -5.50
C TYR A 216 32.64 0.78 -6.40
N ALA A 217 33.60 1.11 -7.25
CA ALA A 217 33.50 2.19 -8.20
C ALA A 217 32.35 1.97 -9.23
N LEU A 218 32.08 0.71 -9.61
CA LEU A 218 30.97 0.37 -10.48
C LEU A 218 29.63 0.47 -9.74
N LEU A 219 29.56 0.00 -8.49
CA LEU A 219 28.36 0.14 -7.65
C LEU A 219 27.96 1.60 -7.45
N ASP A 220 28.94 2.50 -7.26
CA ASP A 220 28.68 3.94 -7.17
C ASP A 220 28.08 4.54 -8.44
N LYS A 221 28.49 4.06 -9.61
CA LYS A 221 27.94 4.53 -10.88
C LYS A 221 26.51 4.09 -11.12
N ILE A 222 26.11 2.92 -10.61
CA ILE A 222 24.81 2.32 -10.89
C ILE A 222 23.74 2.58 -9.79
N LYS A 223 24.11 3.24 -8.70
CA LYS A 223 23.18 3.50 -7.58
C LYS A 223 21.95 4.31 -8.00
N GLY A 224 22.10 5.25 -8.94
CA GLY A 224 21.00 6.06 -9.49
C GLY A 224 20.26 5.43 -10.66
N ALA A 225 20.73 4.29 -11.20
CA ALA A 225 20.10 3.63 -12.34
C ALA A 225 18.99 2.68 -11.87
N ASP A 226 17.89 2.65 -12.61
CA ASP A 226 16.75 1.73 -12.36
C ASP A 226 16.84 0.46 -13.24
N SER A 227 17.93 0.33 -14.00
CA SER A 227 18.19 -0.78 -14.90
C SER A 227 18.37 -2.10 -14.16
N THR A 228 18.09 -3.20 -14.85
CA THR A 228 18.34 -4.56 -14.37
C THR A 228 19.85 -4.79 -14.17
N VAL A 229 20.19 -5.46 -13.08
CA VAL A 229 21.59 -5.80 -12.73
C VAL A 229 21.72 -7.30 -12.64
N LEU A 230 22.71 -7.87 -13.34
CA LEU A 230 23.09 -9.27 -13.24
C LEU A 230 24.39 -9.38 -12.44
N ILE A 231 24.36 -10.09 -11.31
CA ILE A 231 25.49 -10.33 -10.44
C ILE A 231 25.99 -11.75 -10.68
N GLN A 232 27.24 -11.88 -11.15
CA GLN A 232 27.86 -13.17 -11.41
C GLN A 232 29.05 -13.39 -10.45
N GLY A 233 29.14 -14.60 -9.89
CA GLY A 233 30.26 -14.95 -8.99
C GLY A 233 30.03 -16.28 -8.27
N ASP A 234 31.11 -16.88 -7.80
CA ASP A 234 31.08 -18.15 -7.09
C ASP A 234 30.17 -18.10 -5.85
N ASN A 235 29.79 -19.29 -5.35
CA ASN A 235 29.01 -19.38 -4.11
C ASN A 235 29.81 -18.81 -2.93
N GLY A 236 29.14 -18.09 -2.04
CA GLY A 236 29.76 -17.47 -0.86
C GLY A 236 30.56 -16.20 -1.13
N THR A 237 30.60 -15.66 -2.36
CA THR A 237 31.32 -14.41 -2.68
C THR A 237 30.65 -13.15 -2.16
N GLY A 238 29.38 -13.23 -1.71
CA GLY A 238 28.63 -12.10 -1.17
C GLY A 238 27.67 -11.46 -2.16
N LYS A 239 27.17 -12.19 -3.18
CA LYS A 239 26.21 -11.69 -4.18
C LYS A 239 24.99 -11.02 -3.56
N GLU A 240 24.41 -11.62 -2.50
CA GLU A 240 23.26 -11.05 -1.78
C GLU A 240 23.62 -9.73 -1.08
N LEU A 241 24.82 -9.63 -0.50
CA LEU A 241 25.30 -8.41 0.16
C LEU A 241 25.43 -7.27 -0.85
N ILE A 242 25.89 -7.56 -2.07
CA ILE A 242 25.98 -6.61 -3.16
C ILE A 242 24.60 -6.18 -3.61
N ALA A 243 23.63 -7.10 -3.76
CA ALA A 243 22.27 -6.79 -4.12
C ALA A 243 21.60 -5.86 -3.09
N LYS A 244 21.78 -6.13 -1.79
CA LYS A 244 21.35 -5.25 -0.70
C LYS A 244 21.99 -3.87 -0.80
N SER A 245 23.31 -3.81 -1.02
CA SER A 245 24.01 -2.54 -1.19
C SER A 245 23.50 -1.72 -2.38
N ILE A 246 23.17 -2.37 -3.50
CA ILE A 246 22.58 -1.70 -4.66
C ILE A 246 21.21 -1.11 -4.30
N HIS A 247 20.36 -1.87 -3.63
CA HIS A 247 19.02 -1.40 -3.24
C HIS A 247 19.10 -0.24 -2.25
N TYR A 248 19.79 -0.40 -1.11
CA TYR A 248 19.82 0.59 -0.03
C TYR A 248 20.59 1.88 -0.36
N ASN A 249 21.34 1.88 -1.46
CA ASN A 249 21.98 3.09 -2.00
C ASN A 249 21.26 3.63 -3.26
N SER A 250 20.08 3.10 -3.64
CA SER A 250 19.31 3.50 -4.82
C SER A 250 18.21 4.51 -4.49
N LEU A 251 17.51 4.96 -5.55
CA LEU A 251 16.30 5.78 -5.42
C LEU A 251 15.12 5.03 -4.76
N ARG A 252 15.16 3.68 -4.75
CA ARG A 252 14.14 2.81 -4.14
C ARG A 252 14.52 2.32 -2.74
N LYS A 253 15.52 2.94 -2.08
CA LYS A 253 16.06 2.52 -0.77
C LYS A 253 15.02 2.41 0.36
N ASP A 254 13.97 3.21 0.30
CA ASP A 254 12.88 3.25 1.28
C ASP A 254 11.68 2.37 0.87
N LYS A 255 11.80 1.61 -0.21
CA LYS A 255 10.78 0.70 -0.73
C LYS A 255 11.10 -0.76 -0.38
N ALA A 256 10.19 -1.67 -0.70
CA ALA A 256 10.37 -3.09 -0.42
C ALA A 256 11.62 -3.66 -1.13
N PHE A 257 12.38 -4.46 -0.41
CA PHE A 257 13.43 -5.31 -0.97
C PHE A 257 13.05 -6.77 -0.75
N VAL A 258 12.59 -7.41 -1.82
CA VAL A 258 12.14 -8.80 -1.79
C VAL A 258 13.25 -9.70 -2.29
N ILE A 259 13.46 -10.83 -1.63
CA ILE A 259 14.52 -11.80 -1.96
C ILE A 259 13.86 -13.14 -2.25
N GLN A 260 14.24 -13.79 -3.34
CA GLN A 260 13.87 -15.16 -3.65
C GLN A 260 15.07 -15.92 -4.21
N ASN A 261 15.39 -17.04 -3.59
CA ASN A 261 16.31 -18.01 -4.16
C ASN A 261 15.51 -18.98 -5.10
N CYS A 262 15.85 -19.00 -6.38
CA CYS A 262 15.15 -19.78 -7.38
C CYS A 262 15.44 -21.29 -7.27
N SER A 263 16.52 -21.72 -6.64
CA SER A 263 16.84 -23.14 -6.44
C SER A 263 16.17 -23.76 -5.21
N ALA A 264 15.55 -22.95 -4.33
CA ALA A 264 15.01 -23.41 -3.06
C ALA A 264 13.72 -24.21 -3.16
N PHE A 265 13.03 -24.16 -4.29
CA PHE A 265 11.70 -24.76 -4.50
C PHE A 265 11.63 -25.53 -5.83
N ASN A 266 10.72 -26.49 -5.90
CA ASN A 266 10.33 -27.03 -7.20
C ASN A 266 9.55 -25.98 -8.02
N ASP A 267 9.48 -26.17 -9.34
CA ASP A 267 8.90 -25.19 -10.26
C ASP A 267 7.49 -24.74 -9.91
N ASN A 268 6.60 -25.65 -9.53
CA ASN A 268 5.21 -25.32 -9.21
C ASN A 268 5.10 -24.44 -7.96
N LEU A 269 5.91 -24.72 -6.93
CA LEU A 269 5.96 -23.90 -5.72
C LEU A 269 6.62 -22.57 -6.01
N LEU A 270 7.72 -22.54 -6.73
CA LEU A 270 8.39 -21.31 -7.13
C LEU A 270 7.47 -20.39 -7.94
N GLU A 271 6.70 -20.95 -8.86
CA GLU A 271 5.71 -20.21 -9.63
C GLU A 271 4.65 -19.59 -8.74
N SER A 272 4.09 -20.38 -7.82
CA SER A 272 3.09 -19.91 -6.86
C SER A 272 3.65 -18.85 -5.90
N GLU A 273 4.92 -18.95 -5.47
CA GLU A 273 5.57 -17.92 -4.66
C GLU A 273 5.78 -16.63 -5.45
N LEU A 274 6.34 -16.71 -6.66
CA LEU A 274 6.67 -15.54 -7.47
C LEU A 274 5.43 -14.78 -7.95
N PHE A 275 4.45 -15.49 -8.51
CA PHE A 275 3.30 -14.89 -9.21
C PHE A 275 2.00 -14.93 -8.40
N GLY A 276 1.98 -15.67 -7.28
CA GLY A 276 0.76 -15.90 -6.52
C GLY A 276 -0.17 -16.93 -7.20
N HIS A 277 -1.28 -17.20 -6.55
CA HIS A 277 -2.28 -18.13 -7.07
C HIS A 277 -3.69 -17.72 -6.65
N ILE A 278 -4.68 -18.15 -7.42
CA ILE A 278 -6.09 -18.03 -7.04
C ILE A 278 -6.55 -19.31 -6.35
N LYS A 279 -7.57 -19.19 -5.51
CA LYS A 279 -8.20 -20.31 -4.83
C LYS A 279 -8.63 -21.39 -5.84
N GLY A 280 -8.28 -22.66 -5.56
CA GLY A 280 -8.65 -23.79 -6.40
C GLY A 280 -7.72 -24.05 -7.59
N SER A 281 -6.64 -23.30 -7.77
CA SER A 281 -5.69 -23.47 -8.89
C SER A 281 -4.89 -24.79 -8.86
N PHE A 282 -4.71 -25.36 -7.67
CA PHE A 282 -4.09 -26.68 -7.47
C PHE A 282 -4.57 -27.30 -6.15
N THR A 283 -4.26 -28.58 -5.93
CA THR A 283 -4.59 -29.30 -4.69
C THR A 283 -3.87 -28.65 -3.50
N GLY A 284 -4.65 -28.03 -2.59
CA GLY A 284 -4.13 -27.26 -1.46
C GLY A 284 -4.23 -25.73 -1.57
N ALA A 285 -4.65 -25.19 -2.71
CA ALA A 285 -4.92 -23.76 -2.89
C ALA A 285 -6.27 -23.37 -2.23
N LEU A 286 -6.28 -23.29 -0.91
CA LEU A 286 -7.50 -23.01 -0.10
C LEU A 286 -7.94 -21.53 -0.14
N LYS A 287 -7.01 -20.62 -0.41
CA LYS A 287 -7.21 -19.16 -0.46
C LYS A 287 -6.39 -18.56 -1.61
N ASP A 288 -6.76 -17.36 -2.01
CA ASP A 288 -5.90 -16.56 -2.90
C ASP A 288 -4.61 -16.17 -2.18
N LYS A 289 -3.50 -16.18 -2.91
CA LYS A 289 -2.19 -15.76 -2.40
C LYS A 289 -1.58 -14.72 -3.33
N LYS A 290 -1.16 -13.59 -2.77
CA LYS A 290 -0.36 -12.59 -3.50
C LYS A 290 1.04 -13.14 -3.74
N GLY A 291 1.56 -12.90 -4.95
CA GLY A 291 2.92 -13.29 -5.33
C GLY A 291 3.97 -12.29 -4.87
N LEU A 292 5.23 -12.73 -4.83
CA LEU A 292 6.37 -11.90 -4.45
C LEU A 292 6.58 -10.71 -5.39
N PHE A 293 6.20 -10.81 -6.68
CA PHE A 293 6.23 -9.67 -7.59
C PHE A 293 5.26 -8.56 -7.20
N GLU A 294 4.09 -8.89 -6.67
CA GLU A 294 3.17 -7.90 -6.13
C GLU A 294 3.71 -7.25 -4.84
N MET A 295 4.35 -8.04 -3.99
CA MET A 295 4.98 -7.54 -2.76
C MET A 295 6.18 -6.63 -3.03
N ALA A 296 6.85 -6.82 -4.16
CA ALA A 296 7.98 -6.02 -4.61
C ALA A 296 7.56 -4.77 -5.40
N ASP A 297 6.26 -4.54 -5.62
CA ASP A 297 5.80 -3.41 -6.44
C ASP A 297 6.35 -2.08 -5.92
N LYS A 298 6.80 -1.21 -6.83
CA LYS A 298 7.54 0.04 -6.56
C LYS A 298 8.89 -0.13 -5.85
N GLY A 299 9.29 -1.36 -5.53
CA GLY A 299 10.52 -1.71 -4.83
C GLY A 299 11.57 -2.39 -5.71
N THR A 300 12.34 -3.28 -5.10
CA THR A 300 13.39 -4.07 -5.77
C THR A 300 13.19 -5.54 -5.48
N PHE A 301 13.32 -6.37 -6.50
CA PHE A 301 13.27 -7.81 -6.36
C PHE A 301 14.64 -8.42 -6.68
N PHE A 302 15.19 -9.14 -5.73
CA PHE A 302 16.43 -9.89 -5.89
C PHE A 302 16.13 -11.37 -6.14
N LEU A 303 16.47 -11.83 -7.34
CA LEU A 303 16.35 -13.21 -7.79
C LEU A 303 17.72 -13.88 -7.71
N ASP A 304 17.94 -14.70 -6.66
CA ASP A 304 19.19 -15.43 -6.51
C ASP A 304 19.11 -16.77 -7.24
N GLU A 305 20.25 -17.23 -7.74
CA GLU A 305 20.44 -18.45 -8.50
C GLU A 305 19.46 -18.55 -9.70
N ILE A 306 19.36 -17.46 -10.48
CA ILE A 306 18.46 -17.37 -11.64
C ILE A 306 18.77 -18.43 -12.73
N GLY A 307 20.01 -18.92 -12.80
CA GLY A 307 20.43 -19.98 -13.69
C GLY A 307 19.85 -21.37 -13.36
N ASP A 308 19.16 -21.51 -12.21
CA ASP A 308 18.49 -22.76 -11.83
C ASP A 308 17.01 -22.83 -12.25
N THR A 309 16.50 -21.78 -12.89
CA THR A 309 15.11 -21.72 -13.34
C THR A 309 14.85 -22.61 -14.56
N SER A 310 13.69 -23.28 -14.58
CA SER A 310 13.24 -24.07 -15.72
C SER A 310 12.90 -23.22 -16.95
N PRO A 311 12.90 -23.77 -18.16
CA PRO A 311 12.51 -23.05 -19.37
C PRO A 311 11.10 -22.42 -19.29
N GLN A 312 10.16 -23.06 -18.61
CA GLN A 312 8.81 -22.53 -18.41
C GLN A 312 8.82 -21.28 -17.51
N MET A 313 9.61 -21.32 -16.42
CA MET A 313 9.77 -20.21 -15.52
C MET A 313 10.47 -19.03 -16.20
N GLN A 314 11.48 -19.31 -17.04
CA GLN A 314 12.19 -18.28 -17.80
C GLN A 314 11.23 -17.50 -18.73
N VAL A 315 10.25 -18.15 -19.36
CA VAL A 315 9.22 -17.46 -20.18
C VAL A 315 8.38 -16.48 -19.35
N LYS A 316 7.97 -16.90 -18.15
CA LYS A 316 7.16 -16.04 -17.26
C LYS A 316 7.95 -14.86 -16.72
N LEU A 317 9.20 -15.09 -16.33
CA LEU A 317 10.12 -14.04 -15.89
C LEU A 317 10.40 -13.03 -17.01
N LEU A 318 10.59 -13.50 -18.23
CA LEU A 318 10.78 -12.62 -19.39
C LEU A 318 9.61 -11.64 -19.57
N ARG A 319 8.38 -12.15 -19.45
CA ARG A 319 7.19 -11.30 -19.57
C ARG A 319 7.15 -10.19 -18.51
N VAL A 320 7.49 -10.51 -17.27
CA VAL A 320 7.58 -9.48 -16.20
C VAL A 320 8.67 -8.46 -16.51
N LEU A 321 9.84 -8.90 -16.97
CA LEU A 321 10.96 -8.03 -17.30
C LEU A 321 10.73 -7.12 -18.52
N GLN A 322 9.89 -7.55 -19.46
CA GLN A 322 9.59 -6.81 -20.68
C GLN A 322 8.40 -5.89 -20.53
N GLU A 323 7.30 -6.41 -19.98
CA GLU A 323 5.99 -5.76 -19.96
C GLU A 323 5.63 -5.20 -18.58
N GLY A 324 6.33 -5.61 -17.52
CA GLY A 324 5.95 -5.32 -16.13
C GLY A 324 4.64 -6.02 -15.73
N THR A 325 4.29 -7.15 -16.40
CA THR A 325 3.01 -7.81 -16.19
C THR A 325 3.17 -9.32 -15.99
N PHE A 326 2.25 -9.91 -15.22
CA PHE A 326 2.16 -11.35 -15.03
C PHE A 326 0.72 -11.79 -14.73
N THR A 327 0.47 -13.09 -14.79
CA THR A 327 -0.83 -13.68 -14.43
C THR A 327 -0.60 -14.67 -13.28
N PRO A 328 -1.38 -14.58 -12.18
CA PRO A 328 -1.32 -15.54 -11.09
C PRO A 328 -1.66 -16.97 -11.56
N VAL A 329 -1.16 -17.98 -10.84
CA VAL A 329 -1.44 -19.39 -11.16
C VAL A 329 -2.94 -19.66 -11.09
N GLY A 330 -3.50 -20.22 -12.15
CA GLY A 330 -4.93 -20.48 -12.31
C GLY A 330 -5.78 -19.23 -12.59
N GLY A 331 -5.19 -18.04 -12.61
CA GLY A 331 -5.88 -16.79 -12.94
C GLY A 331 -5.93 -16.52 -14.44
N ILE A 332 -6.83 -15.62 -14.83
CA ILE A 332 -6.96 -15.08 -16.20
C ILE A 332 -6.62 -13.59 -16.26
N GLU A 333 -6.69 -12.90 -15.14
CA GLU A 333 -6.41 -11.47 -15.05
C GLU A 333 -4.92 -11.20 -14.99
N THR A 334 -4.46 -10.30 -15.86
CA THR A 334 -3.08 -9.83 -15.88
C THR A 334 -2.89 -8.72 -14.84
N ARG A 335 -1.87 -8.84 -14.01
CA ARG A 335 -1.47 -7.83 -13.01
C ARG A 335 -0.25 -7.08 -13.49
N LYS A 336 -0.21 -5.76 -13.23
CA LYS A 336 0.89 -4.89 -13.60
C LYS A 336 1.69 -4.49 -12.37
N VAL A 337 3.02 -4.50 -12.48
CA VAL A 337 3.96 -4.12 -11.40
C VAL A 337 5.11 -3.29 -11.97
N ASP A 338 5.68 -2.46 -11.13
CA ASP A 338 6.88 -1.66 -11.41
C ASP A 338 7.98 -2.05 -10.44
N VAL A 339 8.84 -2.99 -10.84
CA VAL A 339 9.84 -3.60 -9.96
C VAL A 339 11.22 -3.50 -10.60
N ARG A 340 12.19 -2.97 -9.84
CA ARG A 340 13.61 -3.06 -10.23
C ARG A 340 14.10 -4.47 -9.98
N ILE A 341 14.70 -5.11 -10.99
CA ILE A 341 15.20 -6.47 -10.89
C ILE A 341 16.72 -6.47 -10.67
N ILE A 342 17.16 -7.24 -9.70
CA ILE A 342 18.56 -7.65 -9.51
C ILE A 342 18.57 -9.18 -9.55
N ALA A 343 19.35 -9.76 -10.45
CA ALA A 343 19.49 -11.21 -10.57
C ALA A 343 20.91 -11.63 -10.20
N ALA A 344 21.06 -12.80 -9.58
CA ALA A 344 22.37 -13.37 -9.28
C ALA A 344 22.47 -14.82 -9.72
N THR A 345 23.68 -15.26 -10.04
CA THR A 345 23.99 -16.65 -10.35
C THR A 345 25.47 -16.97 -10.21
N ASN A 346 25.77 -18.21 -9.92
CA ASN A 346 27.12 -18.78 -9.99
C ASN A 346 27.42 -19.44 -11.35
N LYS A 347 26.37 -19.58 -12.22
CA LYS A 347 26.48 -20.25 -13.52
C LYS A 347 26.88 -19.28 -14.62
N ASN A 348 27.54 -19.79 -15.64
CA ASN A 348 27.79 -19.06 -16.87
C ASN A 348 26.56 -19.08 -17.77
N LEU A 349 25.69 -18.05 -17.64
CA LEU A 349 24.46 -17.97 -18.43
C LEU A 349 24.71 -17.94 -19.94
N ARG A 350 25.85 -17.41 -20.39
CA ARG A 350 26.19 -17.40 -21.83
C ARG A 350 26.41 -18.80 -22.36
N GLU A 351 27.16 -19.64 -21.66
CA GLU A 351 27.33 -21.06 -22.02
C GLU A 351 25.98 -21.81 -21.98
N MET A 352 25.14 -21.49 -20.99
CA MET A 352 23.80 -22.09 -20.91
C MET A 352 22.89 -21.69 -22.09
N VAL A 353 23.04 -20.46 -22.62
CA VAL A 353 22.35 -20.04 -23.85
C VAL A 353 22.86 -20.84 -25.03
N GLU A 354 24.17 -21.01 -25.19
CA GLU A 354 24.78 -21.82 -26.26
C GLU A 354 24.33 -23.29 -26.21
N GLN A 355 24.10 -23.82 -24.99
CA GLN A 355 23.58 -25.16 -24.74
C GLN A 355 22.07 -25.30 -24.87
N GLY A 356 21.35 -24.19 -25.07
CA GLY A 356 19.88 -24.17 -25.17
C GLY A 356 19.15 -24.39 -23.81
N THR A 357 19.86 -24.35 -22.69
CA THR A 357 19.29 -24.53 -21.32
C THR A 357 18.84 -23.23 -20.69
N PHE A 358 19.26 -22.08 -21.23
CA PHE A 358 18.80 -20.75 -20.84
C PHE A 358 18.40 -19.95 -22.09
N ARG A 359 17.30 -19.21 -22.01
CA ARG A 359 16.80 -18.42 -23.15
C ARG A 359 17.67 -17.22 -23.41
N GLU A 360 17.99 -16.99 -24.67
CA GLU A 360 18.80 -15.87 -25.12
C GLU A 360 18.12 -14.50 -24.85
N ASP A 361 16.81 -14.42 -25.10
CA ASP A 361 16.02 -13.20 -24.88
C ASP A 361 16.00 -12.78 -23.40
N LEU A 362 15.84 -13.74 -22.49
CA LEU A 362 15.90 -13.49 -21.05
C LEU A 362 17.31 -13.06 -20.62
N TYR A 363 18.35 -13.71 -21.15
CA TYR A 363 19.73 -13.36 -20.86
C TYR A 363 20.02 -11.89 -21.18
N TYR A 364 19.67 -11.41 -22.38
CA TYR A 364 19.90 -10.01 -22.73
C TYR A 364 19.08 -9.02 -21.89
N ARG A 365 17.89 -9.42 -21.45
CA ARG A 365 17.06 -8.58 -20.60
C ARG A 365 17.56 -8.49 -19.16
N LEU A 366 18.20 -9.56 -18.66
CA LEU A 366 18.86 -9.58 -17.35
C LEU A 366 20.22 -8.89 -17.38
N ASN A 367 20.99 -9.06 -18.45
CA ASN A 367 22.38 -8.62 -18.57
C ASN A 367 22.51 -7.18 -19.10
N VAL A 368 21.72 -6.24 -18.55
CA VAL A 368 21.84 -4.81 -18.90
C VAL A 368 23.05 -4.20 -18.20
N ILE A 369 23.22 -4.48 -16.92
CA ILE A 369 24.42 -4.14 -16.15
C ILE A 369 24.97 -5.43 -15.59
N ASN A 370 26.20 -5.77 -15.98
CA ASN A 370 26.89 -6.96 -15.49
C ASN A 370 27.87 -6.62 -14.36
N LEU A 371 27.72 -7.28 -13.22
CA LEU A 371 28.62 -7.18 -12.08
C LEU A 371 29.29 -8.54 -11.83
N ARG A 372 30.58 -8.63 -12.08
CA ARG A 372 31.36 -9.81 -11.72
C ARG A 372 31.94 -9.63 -10.30
N VAL A 373 31.57 -10.53 -9.40
CA VAL A 373 32.11 -10.56 -8.03
C VAL A 373 33.36 -11.44 -8.03
N PRO A 374 34.51 -10.90 -7.64
CA PRO A 374 35.76 -11.68 -7.64
C PRO A 374 35.69 -12.80 -6.58
N SER A 375 36.14 -13.99 -6.96
CA SER A 375 36.30 -15.10 -6.04
C SER A 375 37.40 -14.78 -4.99
N LEU A 376 37.39 -15.48 -3.88
CA LEU A 376 38.42 -15.26 -2.84
C LEU A 376 39.85 -15.57 -3.35
N ARG A 377 39.94 -16.44 -4.36
CA ARG A 377 41.22 -16.77 -5.02
C ARG A 377 41.80 -15.60 -5.82
N GLU A 378 40.93 -14.75 -6.36
CA GLU A 378 41.27 -13.54 -7.14
C GLU A 378 41.55 -12.33 -6.25
N ARG A 379 41.25 -12.41 -4.92
CA ARG A 379 41.44 -11.36 -3.92
C ARG A 379 42.14 -11.85 -2.67
N LYS A 380 43.24 -12.60 -2.80
CA LYS A 380 43.97 -13.18 -1.69
C LYS A 380 44.43 -12.14 -0.66
N GLU A 381 44.68 -10.92 -1.08
CA GLU A 381 45.04 -9.78 -0.23
C GLU A 381 43.96 -9.44 0.82
N ASP A 382 42.70 -9.82 0.56
CA ASP A 382 41.56 -9.55 1.44
C ASP A 382 41.35 -10.66 2.49
N ILE A 383 42.02 -11.83 2.35
CA ILE A 383 41.86 -12.99 3.25
C ILE A 383 42.15 -12.64 4.71
N PRO A 384 43.27 -12.02 5.06
CA PRO A 384 43.56 -11.66 6.45
C PRO A 384 42.49 -10.72 7.05
N LEU A 385 42.05 -9.75 6.26
CA LEU A 385 41.03 -8.76 6.68
C LEU A 385 39.67 -9.44 6.94
N LEU A 386 39.26 -10.34 6.04
CA LEU A 386 38.03 -11.11 6.20
C LEU A 386 38.12 -12.05 7.42
N ALA A 387 39.24 -12.72 7.61
CA ALA A 387 39.42 -13.61 8.75
C ALA A 387 39.35 -12.85 10.09
N GLU A 388 39.97 -11.68 10.17
CA GLU A 388 39.89 -10.82 11.37
C GLU A 388 38.47 -10.35 11.64
N TYR A 389 37.73 -9.94 10.60
CA TYR A 389 36.35 -9.54 10.72
C TYR A 389 35.45 -10.67 11.25
N PHE A 390 35.56 -11.88 10.67
CA PHE A 390 34.76 -13.02 11.11
C PHE A 390 35.11 -13.51 12.51
N LEU A 391 36.37 -13.44 12.91
CA LEU A 391 36.78 -13.74 14.28
C LEU A 391 36.19 -12.76 15.28
N ASN A 392 36.20 -11.47 14.97
CA ASN A 392 35.58 -10.45 15.81
C ASN A 392 34.09 -10.68 15.94
N LYS A 393 33.39 -10.87 14.81
CA LYS A 393 31.95 -11.14 14.77
C LYS A 393 31.57 -12.40 15.55
N ALA A 394 32.35 -13.47 15.40
CA ALA A 394 32.13 -14.71 16.15
C ALA A 394 32.36 -14.52 17.66
N SER A 395 33.36 -13.73 18.05
CA SER A 395 33.63 -13.42 19.47
C SER A 395 32.50 -12.61 20.10
N GLU A 396 31.97 -11.63 19.38
CA GLU A 396 30.79 -10.82 19.80
C GLU A 396 29.53 -11.68 19.94
N THR A 397 29.23 -12.51 18.92
CA THR A 397 28.05 -13.36 18.91
C THR A 397 28.05 -14.41 20.02
N ASN A 398 29.20 -14.98 20.31
CA ASN A 398 29.34 -16.04 21.33
C ASN A 398 29.75 -15.50 22.71
N HIS A 399 29.88 -14.20 22.88
CA HIS A 399 30.31 -13.55 24.14
C HIS A 399 31.63 -14.11 24.70
N VAL A 400 32.58 -14.44 23.82
CA VAL A 400 33.88 -14.97 24.18
C VAL A 400 34.99 -13.95 23.92
N ALA A 401 36.13 -14.09 24.62
CA ALA A 401 37.27 -13.22 24.42
C ALA A 401 37.74 -13.24 22.96
N ARG A 402 38.10 -12.05 22.44
CA ARG A 402 38.59 -11.88 21.07
C ARG A 402 39.84 -12.73 20.85
N LYS A 403 39.82 -13.58 19.83
CA LYS A 403 40.98 -14.36 19.40
C LYS A 403 41.70 -13.62 18.26
N SER A 404 43.03 -13.66 18.26
CA SER A 404 43.85 -13.12 17.17
C SER A 404 44.42 -14.24 16.32
N LEU A 405 44.66 -13.96 15.04
CA LEU A 405 45.40 -14.86 14.17
C LEU A 405 46.89 -14.84 14.56
N THR A 406 47.48 -16.00 14.76
CA THR A 406 48.94 -16.12 14.83
C THR A 406 49.53 -16.00 13.43
N LYS A 407 50.73 -15.41 13.32
CA LYS A 407 51.45 -15.30 12.04
C LYS A 407 51.80 -16.66 11.46
#